data_aee49a8400f2ca94fb3252dce0f71eda
#
_entry.id   aee49a8400f2ca94fb3252dce0f71eda
#
_cell.length_a   1.000
_cell.length_b   1.000
_cell.length_c   1.000
_cell.angle_alpha   90.00
_cell.angle_beta   90.00
_cell.angle_gamma   90.00
#
_symmetry.space_group_name_H-M   'P 1'
#
loop_
_entity.id
_entity.type
_entity.pdbx_description
1 polymer ?
#
loop_
_entity_poly.entity_id
_entity_poly.type
_entity_poly.pdbx_seq_one_letter_code
_entity_poly.pdbx_strand_id
1 'polypeptide(L)'
;AVLLALLAVLFVWNVNSGSLHLSVREVAQILLTHSGDNAVIVWEIRLPRIFAAILLGGALSVSGFLLQTFFANPIAGPFVLGISSGAKLTVALTMIGALSCGRVLGSAVMITAAFAGAMLSMGFVLLIAQRVRQMPLLVC
;
A
#
# COMPACT_ATOMS: atom_id res chain seq x y z
N ALA A 1 12.62 20.39 -1.94
CA ALA A 1 12.03 21.36 -1.01
C ALA A 1 10.50 21.40 -1.11
N VAL A 2 9.90 21.66 -2.30
CA VAL A 2 8.44 21.80 -2.48
C VAL A 2 7.67 20.54 -2.06
N LEU A 3 8.11 19.35 -2.48
CA LEU A 3 7.46 18.09 -2.14
C LEU A 3 7.48 17.80 -0.63
N LEU A 4 8.57 18.13 0.05
CA LEU A 4 8.66 17.95 1.51
C LEU A 4 7.73 18.93 2.25
N ALA A 5 7.66 20.19 1.79
CA ALA A 5 6.72 21.16 2.34
C ALA A 5 5.26 20.72 2.13
N LEU A 6 4.93 20.24 0.93
CA LEU A 6 3.61 19.70 0.62
C LEU A 6 3.27 18.50 1.51
N LEU A 7 4.22 17.59 1.71
CA LEU A 7 4.04 16.42 2.57
C LEU A 7 3.80 16.82 4.02
N ALA A 8 4.53 17.81 4.54
CA ALA A 8 4.32 18.34 5.88
C ALA A 8 2.92 18.99 6.03
N VAL A 9 2.49 19.77 5.04
CA VAL A 9 1.16 20.39 5.03
C VAL A 9 0.07 19.30 5.00
N LEU A 10 0.21 18.30 4.12
CA LEU A 10 -0.73 17.19 4.03
C LEU A 10 -0.75 16.32 5.30
N PHE A 11 0.39 16.14 5.96
CA PHE A 11 0.47 15.45 7.24
C PHE A 11 -0.37 16.18 8.29
N VAL A 12 -0.12 17.48 8.48
CA VAL A 12 -0.87 18.32 9.43
C VAL A 12 -2.36 18.33 9.09
N TRP A 13 -2.69 18.49 7.81
CA TRP A 13 -4.08 18.45 7.34
C TRP A 13 -4.75 17.12 7.66
N ASN A 14 -4.10 16.01 7.38
CA ASN A 14 -4.66 14.67 7.60
C ASN A 14 -4.86 14.35 9.08
N VAL A 15 -3.91 14.76 9.95
CA VAL A 15 -4.06 14.61 11.40
C VAL A 15 -5.24 15.42 11.93
N ASN A 16 -5.49 16.60 11.36
CA ASN A 16 -6.58 17.49 11.77
C ASN A 16 -7.94 17.12 11.15
N SER A 17 -7.91 16.52 9.95
CA SER A 17 -9.11 16.16 9.19
C SER A 17 -9.61 14.77 9.59
N GLY A 18 -10.86 14.66 10.00
CA GLY A 18 -11.50 13.41 10.38
C GLY A 18 -12.93 13.63 10.83
N SER A 19 -13.63 12.55 11.22
CA SER A 19 -15.02 12.59 11.72
C SER A 19 -15.19 13.43 12.99
N LEU A 20 -14.10 13.63 13.75
CA LEU A 20 -14.03 14.55 14.87
C LEU A 20 -13.11 15.71 14.50
N HIS A 21 -13.65 16.91 14.54
CA HIS A 21 -12.91 18.15 14.33
C HIS A 21 -12.03 18.44 15.56
N LEU A 22 -10.77 18.01 15.53
CA LEU A 22 -9.79 18.35 16.53
C LEU A 22 -9.03 19.60 16.08
N SER A 23 -8.84 20.56 16.96
CA SER A 23 -8.00 21.72 16.65
C SER A 23 -6.52 21.30 16.56
N VAL A 24 -5.74 21.98 15.74
CA VAL A 24 -4.29 21.72 15.60
C VAL A 24 -3.59 21.80 16.96
N ARG A 25 -4.03 22.72 17.82
CA ARG A 25 -3.51 22.90 19.17
C ARG A 25 -3.81 21.70 20.07
N GLU A 26 -5.01 21.15 19.98
CA GLU A 26 -5.45 19.98 20.74
C GLU A 26 -4.67 18.72 20.29
N VAL A 27 -4.50 18.53 18.99
CA VAL A 27 -3.67 17.45 18.45
C VAL A 27 -2.23 17.58 18.92
N ALA A 28 -1.62 18.77 18.86
CA ALA A 28 -0.27 18.99 19.36
C ALA A 28 -0.16 18.68 20.87
N GLN A 29 -1.14 19.06 21.64
CA GLN A 29 -1.18 18.76 23.08
C GLN A 29 -1.27 17.25 23.33
N ILE A 30 -2.16 16.53 22.62
CA ILE A 30 -2.30 15.07 22.72
C ILE A 30 -1.00 14.36 22.34
N LEU A 31 -0.30 14.85 21.31
CA LEU A 31 0.98 14.29 20.88
C LEU A 31 2.09 14.46 21.95
N LEU A 32 2.07 15.56 22.69
CA LEU A 32 3.07 15.86 23.73
C LEU A 32 2.75 15.21 25.07
N THR A 33 1.48 15.19 25.47
CA THR A 33 1.06 14.76 26.82
C THR A 33 0.54 13.33 26.87
N HIS A 34 0.28 12.68 25.71
CA HIS A 34 -0.35 11.36 25.62
C HIS A 34 -1.70 11.26 26.38
N SER A 35 -2.32 12.38 26.72
CA SER A 35 -3.52 12.47 27.53
C SER A 35 -4.60 13.32 26.87
N GLY A 36 -5.86 12.98 27.14
CA GLY A 36 -7.05 13.64 26.58
C GLY A 36 -8.08 12.64 26.11
N ASP A 37 -9.34 13.05 26.06
CA ASP A 37 -10.48 12.19 25.68
C ASP A 37 -10.33 11.59 24.27
N ASN A 38 -9.61 12.28 23.39
CA ASN A 38 -9.39 11.88 21.99
C ASN A 38 -8.00 11.28 21.73
N ALA A 39 -7.20 11.00 22.78
CA ALA A 39 -5.84 10.47 22.64
C ALA A 39 -5.81 9.14 21.89
N VAL A 40 -6.73 8.23 22.20
CA VAL A 40 -6.86 6.92 21.54
C VAL A 40 -7.07 7.08 20.02
N ILE A 41 -7.91 8.03 19.60
CA ILE A 41 -8.19 8.27 18.19
C ILE A 41 -6.95 8.76 17.45
N VAL A 42 -6.17 9.64 18.07
CA VAL A 42 -4.95 10.17 17.48
C VAL A 42 -3.87 9.09 17.43
N TRP A 43 -3.62 8.39 18.52
CA TRP A 43 -2.52 7.44 18.63
C TRP A 43 -2.79 6.08 17.99
N GLU A 44 -4.00 5.54 18.14
CA GLU A 44 -4.31 4.18 17.65
C GLU A 44 -4.94 4.15 16.27
N ILE A 45 -5.50 5.26 15.79
CA ILE A 45 -6.18 5.29 14.51
C ILE A 45 -5.48 6.22 13.52
N ARG A 46 -5.30 7.51 13.87
CA ARG A 46 -4.83 8.52 12.92
C ARG A 46 -3.35 8.36 12.59
N LEU A 47 -2.50 8.31 13.60
CA LEU A 47 -1.05 8.20 13.41
C LEU A 47 -0.63 6.93 12.67
N PRO A 48 -1.06 5.72 13.07
CA PRO A 48 -0.70 4.50 12.33
C PRO A 48 -1.15 4.56 10.87
N ARG A 49 -2.32 5.12 10.60
CA ARG A 49 -2.85 5.27 9.24
C ARG A 49 -1.99 6.21 8.38
N ILE A 50 -1.53 7.32 8.95
CA ILE A 50 -0.66 8.28 8.26
C ILE A 50 0.72 7.67 8.00
N PHE A 51 1.31 7.03 9.00
CA PHE A 51 2.59 6.34 8.83
C PHE A 51 2.50 5.22 7.79
N ALA A 52 1.44 4.43 7.82
CA ALA A 52 1.20 3.41 6.80
C ALA A 52 1.07 4.04 5.40
N ALA A 53 0.37 5.14 5.24
CA ALA A 53 0.23 5.83 3.96
C ALA A 53 1.58 6.34 3.42
N ILE A 54 2.42 6.93 4.28
CA ILE A 54 3.77 7.41 3.91
C ILE A 54 4.67 6.24 3.51
N LEU A 55 4.72 5.18 4.32
CA LEU A 55 5.55 4.01 4.05
C LEU A 55 5.12 3.27 2.79
N LEU A 56 3.82 3.02 2.63
CA LEU A 56 3.29 2.33 1.45
C LEU A 56 3.42 3.18 0.19
N GLY A 57 3.17 4.49 0.28
CA GLY A 57 3.36 5.41 -0.83
C GLY A 57 4.83 5.49 -1.27
N GLY A 58 5.75 5.58 -0.32
CA GLY A 58 7.19 5.53 -0.57
C GLY A 58 7.63 4.21 -1.20
N ALA A 59 7.17 3.08 -0.65
CA ALA A 59 7.47 1.75 -1.19
C ALA A 59 6.94 1.57 -2.62
N LEU A 60 5.73 2.04 -2.91
CA LEU A 60 5.16 2.02 -4.26
C LEU A 60 5.95 2.89 -5.24
N SER A 61 6.41 4.06 -4.80
CA SER A 61 7.23 4.96 -5.63
C SER A 61 8.57 4.32 -5.99
N VAL A 62 9.27 3.74 -5.03
CA VAL A 62 10.54 3.03 -5.26
C VAL A 62 10.32 1.80 -6.15
N SER A 63 9.29 1.01 -5.87
CA SER A 63 8.94 -0.15 -6.68
C SER A 63 8.62 0.24 -8.13
N GLY A 64 7.85 1.31 -8.33
CA GLY A 64 7.55 1.84 -9.65
C GLY A 64 8.81 2.25 -10.41
N PHE A 65 9.70 2.98 -9.77
CA PHE A 65 10.98 3.40 -10.34
C PHE A 65 11.85 2.19 -10.74
N LEU A 66 11.98 1.20 -9.87
CA LEU A 66 12.75 -0.02 -10.15
C LEU A 66 12.18 -0.81 -11.32
N LEU A 67 10.85 -0.96 -11.40
CA LEU A 67 10.19 -1.67 -12.50
C LEU A 67 10.37 -0.92 -13.82
N GLN A 68 10.20 0.39 -13.84
CA GLN A 68 10.41 1.22 -15.02
C GLN A 68 11.84 1.11 -15.53
N THR A 69 12.81 1.14 -14.62
CA THR A 69 14.24 0.99 -14.95
C THR A 69 14.54 -0.42 -15.46
N PHE A 70 14.03 -1.44 -14.80
CA PHE A 70 14.28 -2.85 -15.18
C PHE A 70 13.71 -3.19 -16.55
N PHE A 71 12.49 -2.73 -16.86
CA PHE A 71 11.84 -2.96 -18.13
C PHE A 71 12.21 -1.93 -19.21
N ALA A 72 13.00 -0.92 -18.87
CA ALA A 72 13.31 0.23 -19.73
C ALA A 72 12.03 0.84 -20.35
N ASN A 73 10.93 0.86 -19.57
CA ASN A 73 9.62 1.28 -20.02
C ASN A 73 8.93 2.16 -18.97
N PRO A 74 8.63 3.43 -19.27
CA PRO A 74 8.02 4.35 -18.32
C PRO A 74 6.58 3.98 -17.92
N ILE A 75 5.94 3.09 -18.66
CA ILE A 75 4.57 2.63 -18.36
C ILE A 75 4.58 1.44 -17.40
N ALA A 76 5.73 0.78 -17.21
CA ALA A 76 5.85 -0.36 -16.32
C ALA A 76 5.64 0.06 -14.87
N GLY A 77 4.59 -0.42 -14.27
CA GLY A 77 4.27 -0.17 -12.86
C GLY A 77 3.70 -1.42 -12.20
N PRO A 78 3.69 -1.47 -10.86
CA PRO A 78 3.22 -2.65 -10.12
C PRO A 78 1.76 -3.01 -10.40
N PHE A 79 0.95 -2.03 -10.79
CA PHE A 79 -0.45 -2.25 -11.15
C PHE A 79 -0.62 -2.85 -12.55
N VAL A 80 0.23 -2.43 -13.52
CA VAL A 80 0.16 -2.89 -14.91
C VAL A 80 0.54 -4.35 -15.05
N LEU A 81 1.47 -4.82 -14.22
CA LEU A 81 1.95 -6.21 -14.24
C LEU A 81 1.00 -7.21 -13.54
N GLY A 82 -0.18 -6.79 -13.12
CA GLY A 82 -1.15 -7.68 -12.51
C GLY A 82 -0.80 -8.14 -11.08
N ILE A 83 0.28 -7.65 -10.49
CA ILE A 83 0.74 -8.00 -9.13
C ILE A 83 -0.36 -7.73 -8.11
N SER A 84 -1.00 -6.57 -8.23
CA SER A 84 -2.12 -6.16 -7.36
C SER A 84 -3.35 -7.05 -7.52
N SER A 85 -3.62 -7.52 -8.74
CA SER A 85 -4.74 -8.43 -9.03
C SER A 85 -4.49 -9.82 -8.46
N GLY A 86 -3.26 -10.33 -8.56
CA GLY A 86 -2.86 -11.58 -7.94
C GLY A 86 -2.97 -11.55 -6.41
N ALA A 87 -2.52 -10.47 -5.78
CA ALA A 87 -2.67 -10.27 -4.35
C ALA A 87 -4.16 -10.27 -3.91
N LYS A 88 -5.00 -9.52 -4.61
CA LYS A 88 -6.44 -9.46 -4.33
C LYS A 88 -7.13 -10.82 -4.49
N LEU A 89 -6.79 -11.55 -5.55
CA LEU A 89 -7.36 -12.87 -5.82
C LEU A 89 -7.04 -13.86 -4.69
N THR A 90 -5.79 -13.95 -4.28
CA THR A 90 -5.40 -14.88 -3.21
C THR A 90 -6.01 -14.50 -1.86
N VAL A 91 -6.09 -13.22 -1.53
CA VAL A 91 -6.80 -12.76 -0.33
C VAL A 91 -8.28 -13.15 -0.39
N ALA A 92 -8.95 -12.91 -1.51
CA ALA A 92 -10.37 -13.28 -1.67
C ALA A 92 -10.58 -14.78 -1.52
N LEU A 93 -9.77 -15.61 -2.17
CA LEU A 93 -9.86 -17.07 -2.06
C LEU A 93 -9.59 -17.56 -0.63
N THR A 94 -8.58 -16.99 0.04
CA THR A 94 -8.27 -17.32 1.43
C THR A 94 -9.42 -16.95 2.37
N MET A 95 -10.04 -15.78 2.14
CA MET A 95 -11.18 -15.32 2.92
C MET A 95 -12.41 -16.20 2.72
N ILE A 96 -12.73 -16.55 1.47
CA ILE A 96 -13.83 -17.45 1.15
C ILE A 96 -13.61 -18.83 1.79
N GLY A 97 -12.40 -19.39 1.65
CA GLY A 97 -12.07 -20.68 2.26
C GLY A 97 -12.17 -20.67 3.79
N ALA A 98 -11.74 -19.60 4.44
CA ALA A 98 -11.87 -19.49 5.89
C ALA A 98 -13.32 -19.36 6.35
N LEU A 99 -14.12 -18.54 5.65
CA LEU A 99 -15.55 -18.38 5.95
C LEU A 99 -16.30 -19.69 5.77
N SER A 100 -15.97 -20.48 4.75
CA SER A 100 -16.55 -21.83 4.54
C SER A 100 -16.24 -22.78 5.70
N CYS A 101 -15.12 -22.57 6.39
CA CYS A 101 -14.72 -23.33 7.58
C CYS A 101 -15.17 -22.69 8.91
N GLY A 102 -15.96 -21.61 8.87
CA GLY A 102 -16.42 -20.88 10.05
C GLY A 102 -15.29 -20.18 10.82
N ARG A 103 -14.16 -19.87 10.18
CA ARG A 103 -13.01 -19.24 10.80
C ARG A 103 -12.89 -17.78 10.41
N VAL A 104 -12.56 -16.93 11.39
CA VAL A 104 -12.18 -15.54 11.15
C VAL A 104 -10.65 -15.48 11.09
N LEU A 105 -10.14 -14.93 9.98
CA LEU A 105 -8.69 -14.83 9.75
C LEU A 105 -8.13 -13.56 10.38
N GLY A 106 -6.96 -13.71 11.02
CA GLY A 106 -6.18 -12.57 11.50
C GLY A 106 -5.48 -11.82 10.35
N SER A 107 -5.11 -10.56 10.61
CA SER A 107 -4.43 -9.70 9.63
C SER A 107 -3.15 -10.30 9.06
N ALA A 108 -2.39 -11.06 9.88
CA ALA A 108 -1.15 -11.69 9.44
C ALA A 108 -1.39 -12.71 8.30
N VAL A 109 -2.45 -13.52 8.38
CA VAL A 109 -2.79 -14.49 7.34
C VAL A 109 -3.20 -13.79 6.04
N MET A 110 -3.93 -12.68 6.14
CA MET A 110 -4.32 -11.88 4.98
C MET A 110 -3.10 -11.24 4.30
N ILE A 111 -2.16 -10.73 5.07
CA ILE A 111 -0.91 -10.13 4.54
C ILE A 111 -0.06 -11.20 3.84
N THR A 112 0.11 -12.38 4.46
CA THR A 112 0.88 -13.48 3.83
C THR A 112 0.21 -14.01 2.57
N ALA A 113 -1.12 -14.13 2.54
CA ALA A 113 -1.88 -14.49 1.36
C ALA A 113 -1.71 -13.45 0.22
N ALA A 114 -1.79 -12.16 0.56
CA ALA A 114 -1.57 -11.08 -0.41
C ALA A 114 -0.16 -11.13 -1.00
N PHE A 115 0.84 -11.33 -0.14
CA PHE A 115 2.23 -11.42 -0.57
C PHE A 115 2.47 -12.65 -1.47
N ALA A 116 1.96 -13.81 -1.09
CA ALA A 116 2.06 -15.03 -1.90
C ALA A 116 1.42 -14.83 -3.29
N GLY A 117 0.22 -14.23 -3.35
CA GLY A 117 -0.45 -13.94 -4.61
C GLY A 117 0.28 -12.93 -5.49
N ALA A 118 0.87 -11.91 -4.89
CA ALA A 118 1.72 -10.96 -5.60
C ALA A 118 2.95 -11.66 -6.21
N MET A 119 3.61 -12.52 -5.45
CA MET A 119 4.77 -13.29 -5.89
C MET A 119 4.43 -14.27 -7.03
N LEU A 120 3.32 -15.01 -6.89
CA LEU A 120 2.85 -15.93 -7.95
C LEU A 120 2.52 -15.18 -9.24
N SER A 121 1.81 -14.06 -9.14
CA SER A 121 1.48 -13.24 -10.31
C SER A 121 2.72 -12.69 -10.99
N MET A 122 3.67 -12.14 -10.23
CA MET A 122 4.92 -11.61 -10.77
C MET A 122 5.76 -12.73 -11.40
N GLY A 123 5.88 -13.88 -10.73
CA GLY A 123 6.60 -15.05 -11.27
C GLY A 123 6.02 -15.51 -12.59
N PHE A 124 4.69 -15.58 -12.71
CA PHE A 124 4.00 -15.94 -13.95
C PHE A 124 4.29 -14.94 -15.08
N VAL A 125 4.22 -13.64 -14.79
CA VAL A 125 4.54 -12.60 -15.79
C VAL A 125 5.99 -12.70 -16.25
N LEU A 126 6.94 -12.90 -15.34
CA LEU A 126 8.35 -13.04 -15.70
C LEU A 126 8.63 -14.29 -16.52
N LEU A 127 7.99 -15.42 -16.22
CA LEU A 127 8.12 -16.65 -16.99
C LEU A 127 7.60 -16.48 -18.43
N ILE A 128 6.47 -15.81 -18.60
CA ILE A 128 5.94 -15.51 -19.94
C ILE A 128 6.84 -14.52 -20.67
N ALA A 129 7.28 -13.46 -20.00
CA ALA A 129 8.13 -12.43 -20.59
C ALA A 129 9.44 -13.02 -21.13
N GLN A 130 10.01 -14.02 -20.46
CA GLN A 130 11.21 -14.71 -20.94
C GLN A 130 10.98 -15.47 -22.24
N ARG A 131 9.79 -16.06 -22.43
CA ARG A 131 9.44 -16.77 -23.67
C ARG A 131 9.11 -15.83 -24.82
N VAL A 132 8.49 -14.70 -24.54
CA VAL A 132 8.10 -13.71 -25.56
C VAL A 132 9.28 -12.86 -26.04
N ARG A 133 10.38 -12.81 -25.29
CA ARG A 133 11.60 -12.05 -25.65
C ARG A 133 12.24 -12.45 -26.99
N GLN A 134 11.83 -13.56 -27.59
CA GLN A 134 12.30 -14.01 -28.92
C GLN A 134 11.43 -13.54 -30.08
N MET A 135 10.31 -12.88 -29.82
CA MET A 135 9.56 -12.25 -30.90
C MET A 135 10.11 -10.83 -31.14
N PRO A 136 10.73 -10.54 -32.30
CA PRO A 136 11.03 -9.17 -32.64
C PRO A 136 9.70 -8.43 -32.65
N LEU A 137 9.58 -7.40 -31.83
CA LEU A 137 8.53 -6.42 -31.96
C LEU A 137 8.72 -5.74 -33.30
N LEU A 138 8.19 -6.36 -34.34
CA LEU A 138 7.86 -5.69 -35.60
C LEU A 138 6.71 -4.73 -35.23
N VAL A 139 7.14 -3.58 -34.74
CA VAL A 139 6.28 -2.42 -34.68
C VAL A 139 6.32 -1.79 -36.06
N CYS A 140 5.23 -1.90 -36.76
CA CYS A 140 4.90 -0.89 -37.76
C CYS A 140 4.40 0.34 -37.07
#